data_b326dab85fde9b8284578cb1f9bcac3b
#
_entry.id   b326dab85fde9b8284578cb1f9bcac3b
#
_cell.length_a   1.000
_cell.length_b   1.000
_cell.length_c   1.000
_cell.angle_alpha   90.00
_cell.angle_beta   90.00
_cell.angle_gamma   90.00
#
_symmetry.space_group_name_H-M   'P 1'
#
loop_
_entity.id
_entity.type
_entity.pdbx_description
1 polymer ?
#
loop_
_entity_poly.entity_id
_entity_poly.type
_entity_poly.pdbx_seq_one_letter_code
_entity_poly.pdbx_strand_id
1 'polypeptide(L)'
;MSPFRRARFADVIDRQLDLFEREHRDVIDEAEEKLEAYNRAERDEAEELYGDYVDAVETGTELLADIRDHFKWTLDEELGEQYEREFNRAVGKRLPRFSLEIDLR
;
A
#
# COMPACT_ATOMS: atom_id res chain seq x y z
N MET A 1 28.51 -7.62 -13.37
CA MET A 1 27.12 -7.38 -12.93
C MET A 1 27.04 -7.49 -11.42
N SER A 2 26.46 -6.52 -10.77
CA SER A 2 26.36 -6.52 -9.31
C SER A 2 25.22 -7.41 -8.84
N PRO A 3 25.43 -8.33 -7.87
CA PRO A 3 24.35 -9.11 -7.30
C PRO A 3 23.39 -8.26 -6.45
N PHE A 4 23.76 -7.02 -6.15
CA PHE A 4 22.95 -6.11 -5.34
C PHE A 4 22.27 -5.02 -6.18
N ARG A 5 22.08 -5.30 -7.45
CA ARG A 5 21.44 -4.36 -8.37
C ARG A 5 20.02 -4.04 -7.91
N ARG A 6 19.77 -2.76 -7.68
CA ARG A 6 18.46 -2.29 -7.32
C ARG A 6 17.52 -2.31 -8.52
N ALA A 7 16.23 -2.46 -8.25
CA ALA A 7 15.20 -2.34 -9.27
C ALA A 7 15.20 -0.91 -9.84
N ARG A 8 14.80 -0.78 -11.10
CA ARG A 8 14.88 0.48 -11.86
C ARG A 8 14.26 1.67 -11.15
N PHE A 9 13.10 1.47 -10.53
CA PHE A 9 12.34 2.55 -9.92
C PHE A 9 12.48 2.62 -8.41
N ALA A 10 13.48 1.91 -7.84
CA ALA A 10 13.63 1.82 -6.38
C ALA A 10 13.69 3.18 -5.70
N ASP A 11 14.48 4.12 -6.24
CA ASP A 11 14.67 5.42 -5.58
C ASP A 11 13.40 6.27 -5.60
N VAL A 12 12.68 6.30 -6.72
CA VAL A 12 11.46 7.09 -6.79
C VAL A 12 10.37 6.47 -5.90
N ILE A 13 10.27 5.15 -5.89
CA ILE A 13 9.29 4.47 -5.05
C ILE A 13 9.60 4.69 -3.57
N ASP A 14 10.86 4.60 -3.17
CA ASP A 14 11.23 4.86 -1.78
C ASP A 14 10.79 6.25 -1.34
N ARG A 15 11.00 7.27 -2.18
CA ARG A 15 10.56 8.62 -1.86
C ARG A 15 9.05 8.74 -1.80
N GLN A 16 8.34 8.08 -2.72
CA GLN A 16 6.88 8.08 -2.74
C GLN A 16 6.31 7.47 -1.46
N LEU A 17 6.86 6.35 -1.03
CA LEU A 17 6.37 5.67 0.18
C LEU A 17 6.80 6.38 1.45
N ASP A 18 7.99 6.98 1.47
CA ASP A 18 8.41 7.82 2.60
C ASP A 18 7.44 9.00 2.79
N LEU A 19 7.06 9.64 1.69
CA LEU A 19 6.13 10.76 1.72
C LEU A 19 4.74 10.31 2.16
N PHE A 20 4.27 9.17 1.63
CA PHE A 20 2.99 8.59 2.04
C PHE A 20 2.97 8.33 3.55
N GLU A 21 4.00 7.68 4.07
CA GLU A 21 4.07 7.38 5.50
C GLU A 21 4.05 8.65 6.35
N ARG A 22 4.69 9.71 5.88
CA ARG A 22 4.76 10.96 6.61
C ARG A 22 3.44 11.74 6.55
N GLU A 23 2.84 11.83 5.37
CA GLU A 23 1.62 12.62 5.17
C GLU A 23 0.35 11.90 5.61
N HIS A 24 0.37 10.56 5.60
CA HIS A 24 -0.81 9.74 5.88
C HIS A 24 -0.57 8.76 7.03
N ARG A 25 0.20 9.20 8.03
CA ARG A 25 0.44 8.37 9.21
C ARG A 25 -0.88 8.00 9.90
N ASP A 26 -1.83 8.91 9.92
CA ASP A 26 -3.16 8.68 10.48
C ASP A 26 -3.89 7.54 9.79
N VAL A 27 -3.78 7.44 8.47
CA VAL A 27 -4.41 6.37 7.69
C VAL A 27 -3.79 5.02 8.02
N ILE A 28 -2.45 4.98 8.12
CA ILE A 28 -1.72 3.76 8.45
C ILE A 28 -2.09 3.31 9.87
N ASP A 29 -2.08 4.23 10.81
CA ASP A 29 -2.38 3.94 12.21
C ASP A 29 -3.82 3.46 12.38
N GLU A 30 -4.76 4.04 11.64
CA GLU A 30 -6.14 3.61 11.70
C GLU A 30 -6.31 2.16 11.24
N ALA A 31 -5.64 1.77 10.15
CA ALA A 31 -5.69 0.39 9.69
C ALA A 31 -5.14 -0.57 10.76
N GLU A 32 -4.04 -0.20 11.41
CA GLU A 32 -3.47 -1.02 12.47
C GLU A 32 -4.41 -1.11 13.68
N GLU A 33 -5.01 0.00 14.09
CA GLU A 33 -5.95 0.01 15.21
C GLU A 33 -7.20 -0.84 14.94
N LYS A 34 -7.72 -0.75 13.71
CA LYS A 34 -8.88 -1.55 13.34
C LYS A 34 -8.56 -3.03 13.28
N LEU A 35 -7.35 -3.38 12.83
CA LEU A 35 -6.92 -4.77 12.84
C LEU A 35 -6.82 -5.30 14.27
N GLU A 36 -6.23 -4.53 15.17
CA GLU A 36 -6.13 -4.92 16.58
C GLU A 36 -7.52 -5.10 17.20
N ALA A 37 -8.45 -4.18 16.92
CA ALA A 37 -9.81 -4.29 17.42
C ALA A 37 -10.48 -5.57 16.93
N TYR A 38 -10.32 -5.88 15.65
CA TYR A 38 -10.86 -7.12 15.08
C TYR A 38 -10.24 -8.35 15.73
N ASN A 39 -8.93 -8.35 15.96
CA ASN A 39 -8.23 -9.49 16.56
C ASN A 39 -8.66 -9.76 18.00
N ARG A 40 -9.17 -8.75 18.70
CA ARG A 40 -9.66 -8.89 20.08
C ARG A 40 -11.18 -9.00 20.16
N ALA A 41 -11.86 -9.01 19.01
CA ALA A 41 -13.32 -8.97 18.97
C ALA A 41 -13.96 -10.23 19.54
N GLU A 42 -15.07 -10.02 20.24
CA GLU A 42 -15.95 -11.11 20.59
C GLU A 42 -16.73 -11.53 19.32
N ARG A 43 -17.25 -12.74 19.36
CA ARG A 43 -17.88 -13.35 18.18
C ARG A 43 -18.99 -12.48 17.57
N ASP A 44 -19.80 -11.86 18.43
CA ASP A 44 -20.93 -11.06 17.99
C ASP A 44 -20.53 -9.70 17.42
N GLU A 45 -19.28 -9.27 17.67
CA GLU A 45 -18.75 -8.00 17.15
C GLU A 45 -17.84 -8.16 15.94
N ALA A 46 -17.39 -9.39 15.68
CA ALA A 46 -16.31 -9.64 14.73
C ALA A 46 -16.63 -9.16 13.31
N GLU A 47 -17.86 -9.36 12.85
CA GLU A 47 -18.23 -8.97 11.49
C GLU A 47 -18.18 -7.46 11.29
N GLU A 48 -18.71 -6.70 12.24
CA GLU A 48 -18.67 -5.24 12.18
C GLU A 48 -17.24 -4.72 12.23
N LEU A 49 -16.43 -5.25 13.14
CA LEU A 49 -15.04 -4.82 13.30
C LEU A 49 -14.19 -5.20 12.10
N TYR A 50 -14.48 -6.33 11.46
CA TYR A 50 -13.81 -6.67 10.22
C TYR A 50 -14.15 -5.68 9.10
N GLY A 51 -15.41 -5.29 9.00
CA GLY A 51 -15.85 -4.27 8.04
C GLY A 51 -15.14 -2.94 8.24
N ASP A 52 -14.98 -2.52 9.49
CA ASP A 52 -14.26 -1.29 9.81
C ASP A 52 -12.79 -1.36 9.37
N TYR A 53 -12.17 -2.53 9.56
CA TYR A 53 -10.81 -2.75 9.10
C TYR A 53 -10.71 -2.67 7.57
N VAL A 54 -11.62 -3.34 6.87
CA VAL A 54 -11.64 -3.32 5.40
C VAL A 54 -11.78 -1.89 4.88
N ASP A 55 -12.66 -1.09 5.48
CA ASP A 55 -12.85 0.31 5.08
C ASP A 55 -11.57 1.13 5.27
N ALA A 56 -10.87 0.92 6.39
CA ALA A 56 -9.61 1.61 6.64
C ALA A 56 -8.54 1.23 5.62
N VAL A 57 -8.46 -0.07 5.26
CA VAL A 57 -7.52 -0.54 4.24
C VAL A 57 -7.86 0.05 2.87
N GLU A 58 -9.12 0.12 2.51
CA GLU A 58 -9.54 0.71 1.24
C GLU A 58 -9.11 2.18 1.12
N THR A 59 -9.25 2.94 2.19
CA THR A 59 -8.84 4.35 2.20
C THR A 59 -7.35 4.49 1.88
N GLY A 60 -6.51 3.72 2.55
CA GLY A 60 -5.08 3.76 2.30
C GLY A 60 -4.71 3.26 0.91
N THR A 61 -5.38 2.21 0.45
CA THR A 61 -5.14 1.64 -0.87
C THR A 61 -5.46 2.63 -1.99
N GLU A 62 -6.56 3.38 -1.87
CA GLU A 62 -6.91 4.39 -2.86
C GLU A 62 -5.84 5.47 -2.96
N LEU A 63 -5.32 5.94 -1.82
CA LEU A 63 -4.26 6.92 -1.81
C LEU A 63 -2.98 6.39 -2.46
N LEU A 64 -2.61 5.15 -2.15
CA LEU A 64 -1.43 4.52 -2.75
C LEU A 64 -1.61 4.30 -4.25
N ALA A 65 -2.78 3.85 -4.67
CA ALA A 65 -3.07 3.64 -6.09
C ALA A 65 -3.01 4.96 -6.87
N ASP A 66 -3.49 6.05 -6.27
CA ASP A 66 -3.42 7.38 -6.91
C ASP A 66 -1.96 7.81 -7.11
N ILE A 67 -1.11 7.63 -6.11
CA ILE A 67 0.32 7.94 -6.22
C ILE A 67 0.95 7.11 -7.35
N ARG A 68 0.68 5.82 -7.35
CA ARG A 68 1.22 4.90 -8.36
C ARG A 68 0.77 5.29 -9.77
N ASP A 69 -0.52 5.47 -9.95
CA ASP A 69 -1.09 5.67 -11.28
C ASP A 69 -0.72 7.04 -11.87
N HIS A 70 -0.60 8.07 -11.04
CA HIS A 70 -0.13 9.38 -11.49
C HIS A 70 1.26 9.30 -12.09
N PHE A 71 2.17 8.58 -11.44
CA PHE A 71 3.52 8.42 -11.96
C PHE A 71 3.55 7.49 -13.17
N LYS A 72 2.81 6.38 -13.10
CA LYS A 72 2.74 5.40 -14.17
C LYS A 72 2.34 6.05 -15.50
N TRP A 73 1.39 6.97 -15.46
CA TRP A 73 0.90 7.61 -16.69
C TRP A 73 1.91 8.56 -17.33
N THR A 74 3.00 8.89 -16.65
CA THR A 74 4.09 9.67 -17.26
C THR A 74 5.06 8.79 -18.03
N LEU A 75 4.91 7.48 -17.96
CA LEU A 75 5.80 6.49 -18.57
C LEU A 75 5.12 5.86 -19.80
N ASP A 76 5.93 5.30 -20.70
CA ASP A 76 5.36 4.47 -21.75
C ASP A 76 4.78 3.19 -21.15
N GLU A 77 4.03 2.44 -21.93
CA GLU A 77 3.29 1.29 -21.45
C GLU A 77 4.18 0.24 -20.77
N GLU A 78 5.29 -0.11 -21.41
CA GLU A 78 6.18 -1.15 -20.90
C GLU A 78 6.84 -0.73 -19.59
N LEU A 79 7.37 0.49 -19.52
CA LEU A 79 7.98 1.00 -18.30
C LEU A 79 6.93 1.22 -17.21
N GLY A 80 5.72 1.63 -17.59
CA GLY A 80 4.63 1.81 -16.64
C GLY A 80 4.25 0.50 -15.96
N GLU A 81 4.20 -0.59 -16.72
CA GLU A 81 3.91 -1.91 -16.15
C GLU A 81 5.03 -2.38 -15.21
N GLN A 82 6.27 -2.13 -15.60
CA GLN A 82 7.41 -2.48 -14.74
C GLN A 82 7.37 -1.67 -13.44
N TYR A 83 7.12 -0.36 -13.53
CA TYR A 83 6.99 0.50 -12.36
C TYR A 83 5.88 0.01 -11.44
N GLU A 84 4.71 -0.32 -11.99
CA GLU A 84 3.60 -0.79 -11.19
C GLU A 84 3.96 -2.05 -10.40
N ARG A 85 4.62 -3.01 -11.04
CA ARG A 85 5.04 -4.24 -10.34
C ARG A 85 6.01 -3.92 -9.20
N GLU A 86 6.97 -3.02 -9.44
CA GLU A 86 7.93 -2.64 -8.42
C GLU A 86 7.27 -1.89 -7.27
N PHE A 87 6.34 -0.99 -7.58
CA PHE A 87 5.59 -0.25 -6.58
C PHE A 87 4.78 -1.20 -5.70
N ASN A 88 4.00 -2.08 -6.30
CA ASN A 88 3.18 -3.03 -5.55
C ASN A 88 4.03 -3.93 -4.65
N ARG A 89 5.18 -4.37 -5.14
CA ARG A 89 6.10 -5.17 -4.34
C ARG A 89 6.63 -4.39 -3.13
N ALA A 90 6.98 -3.13 -3.32
CA ALA A 90 7.45 -2.28 -2.25
C ALA A 90 6.38 -2.04 -1.19
N VAL A 91 5.13 -1.82 -1.62
CA VAL A 91 4.00 -1.72 -0.69
C VAL A 91 3.87 -3.00 0.14
N GLY A 92 4.00 -4.15 -0.49
CA GLY A 92 3.92 -5.43 0.21
C GLY A 92 4.97 -5.59 1.30
N LYS A 93 6.16 -5.03 1.10
CA LYS A 93 7.24 -5.08 2.08
C LYS A 93 7.10 -4.05 3.19
N ARG A 94 6.76 -2.81 2.85
CA ARG A 94 6.74 -1.70 3.82
C ARG A 94 5.40 -1.49 4.49
N LEU A 95 4.32 -1.80 3.80
CA LEU A 95 2.96 -1.52 4.23
C LEU A 95 2.09 -2.76 4.01
N PRO A 96 2.38 -3.85 4.73
CA PRO A 96 1.76 -5.16 4.42
C PRO A 96 0.23 -5.17 4.53
N ARG A 97 -0.37 -4.26 5.30
CA ARG A 97 -1.84 -4.22 5.40
C ARG A 97 -2.51 -3.87 4.07
N PHE A 98 -1.79 -3.15 3.19
CA PHE A 98 -2.33 -2.72 1.91
C PHE A 98 -1.89 -3.61 0.74
N SER A 99 -1.09 -4.63 1.00
CA SER A 99 -0.47 -5.46 -0.03
C SER A 99 -1.48 -6.15 -0.95
N LEU A 100 -2.47 -6.81 -0.37
CA LEU A 100 -3.45 -7.54 -1.16
C LEU A 100 -4.29 -6.62 -2.03
N GLU A 101 -4.79 -5.55 -1.43
CA GLU A 101 -5.68 -4.63 -2.15
C GLU A 101 -4.95 -3.84 -3.24
N ILE A 102 -3.69 -3.44 -3.01
CA ILE A 102 -2.95 -2.70 -4.04
C ILE A 102 -2.70 -3.58 -5.27
N ASP A 103 -2.48 -4.87 -5.07
CA ASP A 103 -2.27 -5.80 -6.18
C ASP A 103 -3.54 -5.95 -7.04
N LEU A 104 -4.71 -5.77 -6.43
CA LEU A 104 -5.99 -5.89 -7.13
C LEU A 104 -6.39 -4.60 -7.85
N ARG A 105 -5.72 -3.51 -7.59
CA ARG A 105 -5.94 -2.20 -8.22
C ARG A 105 -4.93 -2.00 -9.32
#